data_c084eebeb14298cc1e9530bb75f91c2e
#
_entry.id   c084eebeb14298cc1e9530bb75f91c2e
#
_cell.length_a   1.000
_cell.length_b   1.000
_cell.length_c   1.000
_cell.angle_alpha   90.00
_cell.angle_beta   90.00
_cell.angle_gamma   90.00
#
_symmetry.space_group_name_H-M   'P 1'
#
loop_
_entity.id
_entity.type
_entity.pdbx_description
1 polymer ?
#
loop_
_entity_poly.entity_id
_entity_poly.type
_entity_poly.pdbx_seq_one_letter_code
_entity_poly.pdbx_strand_id
1 'polypeptide(L)'
;CGTLCADVQADELCRQSINFNRNWKYMRGDYTGAERTDYDDSNWETVGIPHSFSIPYFMSKDFYTGYGWYRKSFELTAKDLKQQLFVEFDGVFQEAEVFVNGKKAGAHTGGYTGFYFDISSAAHVGNNVIAVRVNNIWKANVAPRAGEHVFSGGIYRNVRLVRKSPVYIDWYGTFVTTPDLAANQGKSSVVRVCTDVCNKTDKMVVFKLLTEVKDAEGQILVSVENEEKVEADSTKKLEQTTESINHLTLWHPRHPYLYRVVSSVFQGQTLIDRVETPFGFRWFEWTADKGFFLNGEHLFFRGVNVHQDQAGWGDAVTEAAMRRDILLMKEAGFDLIRGSHYPHAPAFSQACDEEGMLFWSEAPFWGIGGFRPDGYWDSSAYPVDRKDEQAFEASALQQLEEMIRIHRNHPSIVAWSMCNEAFFSAPEAMKGVRRLLKRMVDLTHQLDPSRPAAIGGAQRPLGDERIDKIGDIGGYNGDGATQRDFQNPGIPNVVSEYGSVTAERPGEYSPGWGDLQMNDGWKGTPWRSGQAIWCGFDHGSIAGSQLGK
;
A
#
# COMPACT_ATOMS: atom_id res chain seq x y z
N CYS A 1 0.74 -45.95 -4.03
CA CYS A 1 2.05 -45.42 -4.51
C CYS A 1 1.96 -44.53 -5.75
N GLY A 2 0.81 -44.48 -6.44
CA GLY A 2 0.64 -43.62 -7.63
C GLY A 2 0.22 -42.17 -7.33
N THR A 3 -0.42 -41.90 -6.21
CA THR A 3 -0.95 -40.59 -5.84
C THR A 3 0.15 -39.65 -5.32
N LEU A 4 1.16 -40.17 -4.62
CA LEU A 4 2.28 -39.36 -4.09
C LEU A 4 3.22 -38.79 -5.17
N CYS A 5 3.37 -39.46 -6.31
CA CYS A 5 4.22 -38.93 -7.40
C CYS A 5 3.53 -37.84 -8.24
N ALA A 6 2.19 -37.83 -8.31
CA ALA A 6 1.45 -36.80 -9.04
C ALA A 6 1.42 -35.49 -8.24
N ASP A 7 1.29 -35.55 -6.92
CA ASP A 7 1.32 -34.37 -6.05
C ASP A 7 2.69 -33.69 -6.04
N VAL A 8 3.79 -34.45 -6.05
CA VAL A 8 5.16 -33.91 -6.09
C VAL A 8 5.46 -33.21 -7.43
N GLN A 9 4.94 -33.72 -8.56
CA GLN A 9 5.12 -33.11 -9.87
C GLN A 9 4.26 -31.85 -10.06
N ALA A 10 3.07 -31.81 -9.48
CA ALA A 10 2.20 -30.64 -9.48
C ALA A 10 2.80 -29.47 -8.66
N ASP A 11 3.37 -29.76 -7.47
CA ASP A 11 4.05 -28.76 -6.63
C ASP A 11 5.27 -28.11 -7.32
N GLU A 12 5.93 -28.83 -8.22
CA GLU A 12 7.12 -28.34 -8.91
C GLU A 12 6.86 -27.28 -10.00
N LEU A 13 5.66 -27.21 -10.53
CA LEU A 13 5.26 -26.24 -11.57
C LEU A 13 4.51 -25.03 -10.97
N CYS A 14 4.00 -25.16 -9.76
CA CYS A 14 3.28 -24.10 -9.09
C CYS A 14 4.19 -22.93 -8.72
N ARG A 15 3.57 -21.78 -8.52
CA ARG A 15 4.21 -20.56 -8.03
C ARG A 15 5.03 -20.83 -6.76
N GLN A 16 6.26 -20.34 -6.77
CA GLN A 16 7.14 -20.34 -5.61
C GLN A 16 7.61 -18.91 -5.34
N SER A 17 7.39 -18.45 -4.12
CA SER A 17 7.89 -17.15 -3.63
C SER A 17 9.02 -17.39 -2.64
N ILE A 18 10.20 -16.91 -2.97
CA ILE A 18 11.44 -17.11 -2.21
C ILE A 18 11.80 -15.79 -1.55
N ASN A 19 11.98 -15.81 -0.22
CA ASN A 19 12.52 -14.66 0.50
C ASN A 19 13.91 -14.29 -0.04
N PHE A 20 14.04 -13.05 -0.51
CA PHE A 20 15.25 -12.59 -1.17
C PHE A 20 15.99 -11.51 -0.35
N ASN A 21 15.62 -11.32 0.91
CA ASN A 21 16.06 -10.22 1.77
C ASN A 21 17.51 -10.34 2.28
N ARG A 22 18.10 -11.54 2.32
CA ARG A 22 19.40 -11.76 2.97
C ARG A 22 20.58 -11.54 2.01
N ASN A 23 21.74 -11.19 2.59
CA ASN A 23 23.03 -11.18 1.90
C ASN A 23 23.09 -10.25 0.67
N TRP A 24 22.57 -9.04 0.80
CA TRP A 24 22.81 -8.00 -0.17
C TRP A 24 24.12 -7.28 0.13
N LYS A 25 24.86 -6.92 -0.91
CA LYS A 25 25.96 -5.96 -0.85
C LYS A 25 25.40 -4.57 -1.05
N TYR A 26 25.79 -3.61 -0.22
CA TYR A 26 25.33 -2.23 -0.28
C TYR A 26 26.50 -1.26 -0.26
N MET A 27 26.40 -0.19 -1.05
CA MET A 27 27.33 0.93 -1.01
C MET A 27 26.58 2.23 -1.30
N ARG A 28 26.80 3.21 -0.44
CA ARG A 28 26.28 4.56 -0.60
C ARG A 28 27.07 5.30 -1.66
N GLY A 29 26.39 5.93 -2.60
CA GLY A 29 26.98 6.66 -3.72
C GLY A 29 26.52 6.13 -5.07
N ASP A 30 26.97 6.78 -6.15
CA ASP A 30 26.68 6.36 -7.53
C ASP A 30 27.94 5.80 -8.19
N TYR A 31 27.90 4.56 -8.62
CA TYR A 31 29.05 3.84 -9.13
C TYR A 31 28.84 3.37 -10.56
N THR A 32 29.60 3.93 -11.49
CA THR A 32 29.56 3.53 -12.90
C THR A 32 30.00 2.07 -13.05
N GLY A 33 29.18 1.27 -13.75
CA GLY A 33 29.49 -0.13 -14.01
C GLY A 33 29.07 -1.10 -12.90
N ALA A 34 28.44 -0.61 -11.80
CA ALA A 34 28.00 -1.45 -10.70
C ALA A 34 26.86 -2.42 -11.08
N GLU A 35 26.25 -2.25 -12.25
CA GLU A 35 25.30 -3.20 -12.84
C GLU A 35 25.97 -4.46 -13.42
N ARG A 36 27.29 -4.41 -13.72
CA ARG A 36 28.02 -5.48 -14.41
C ARG A 36 28.28 -6.67 -13.49
N THR A 37 28.34 -7.86 -14.05
CA THR A 37 28.61 -9.10 -13.32
C THR A 37 30.04 -9.19 -12.76
N ASP A 38 31.01 -8.58 -13.45
CA ASP A 38 32.42 -8.56 -13.10
C ASP A 38 32.83 -7.38 -12.19
N TYR A 39 31.86 -6.58 -11.72
CA TYR A 39 32.13 -5.46 -10.82
C TYR A 39 32.60 -5.97 -9.45
N ASP A 40 33.70 -5.43 -8.95
CA ASP A 40 34.26 -5.78 -7.63
C ASP A 40 33.49 -5.06 -6.52
N ASP A 41 32.61 -5.80 -5.84
CA ASP A 41 31.84 -5.37 -4.68
C ASP A 41 32.36 -5.94 -3.34
N SER A 42 33.60 -6.41 -3.31
CA SER A 42 34.22 -7.03 -2.13
C SER A 42 34.25 -6.11 -0.91
N ASN A 43 34.41 -4.80 -1.15
CA ASN A 43 34.47 -3.77 -0.12
C ASN A 43 33.08 -3.23 0.29
N TRP A 44 32.02 -3.73 -0.32
CA TRP A 44 30.67 -3.28 0.01
C TRP A 44 30.16 -3.93 1.30
N GLU A 45 29.39 -3.17 2.05
CA GLU A 45 28.75 -3.67 3.27
C GLU A 45 27.78 -4.81 2.94
N THR A 46 27.73 -5.84 3.81
CA THR A 46 26.73 -6.89 3.69
C THR A 46 25.54 -6.54 4.58
N VAL A 47 24.36 -6.36 3.96
CA VAL A 47 23.13 -5.94 4.63
C VAL A 47 22.01 -6.94 4.42
N GLY A 48 21.02 -6.90 5.32
CA GLY A 48 19.72 -7.51 5.15
C GLY A 48 18.68 -6.48 4.72
N ILE A 49 17.67 -6.90 3.99
CA ILE A 49 16.48 -6.11 3.67
C ILE A 49 15.38 -6.46 4.70
N PRO A 50 14.62 -5.50 5.22
CA PRO A 50 14.59 -4.05 4.92
C PRO A 50 15.86 -3.30 5.29
N HIS A 51 16.26 -2.34 4.45
CA HIS A 51 17.44 -1.50 4.67
C HIS A 51 17.21 -0.07 4.18
N SER A 52 17.65 0.90 4.97
CA SER A 52 17.60 2.33 4.64
C SER A 52 19.00 2.90 4.52
N PHE A 53 19.18 3.92 3.65
CA PHE A 53 20.44 4.68 3.53
C PHE A 53 20.89 5.34 4.83
N SER A 54 19.96 5.58 5.73
CA SER A 54 20.13 6.40 6.92
C SER A 54 20.04 5.60 8.22
N ILE A 55 20.31 4.30 8.19
CA ILE A 55 20.35 3.48 9.40
C ILE A 55 21.73 3.65 10.08
N PRO A 56 21.79 3.90 11.39
CA PRO A 56 20.70 4.28 12.31
C PRO A 56 20.40 5.79 12.24
N TYR A 57 19.30 6.18 11.60
CA TYR A 57 19.04 7.59 11.27
C TYR A 57 18.82 8.50 12.49
N PHE A 58 18.29 7.99 13.59
CA PHE A 58 18.04 8.78 14.80
C PHE A 58 19.34 9.26 15.48
N MET A 59 20.48 8.71 15.10
CA MET A 59 21.80 9.12 15.56
C MET A 59 22.40 10.24 14.72
N SER A 60 21.77 10.60 13.62
CA SER A 60 22.24 11.63 12.69
C SER A 60 21.30 12.83 12.71
N LYS A 61 21.88 14.03 12.69
CA LYS A 61 21.09 15.26 12.52
C LYS A 61 20.67 15.49 11.07
N ASP A 62 21.38 14.87 10.14
CA ASP A 62 21.14 14.93 8.71
C ASP A 62 20.92 13.53 8.17
N PHE A 63 19.94 13.36 7.29
CA PHE A 63 19.78 12.12 6.54
C PHE A 63 20.42 12.25 5.15
N TYR A 64 20.91 11.14 4.65
CA TYR A 64 21.59 11.09 3.35
C TYR A 64 20.59 11.29 2.21
N THR A 65 20.91 12.21 1.29
CA THR A 65 20.21 12.38 0.00
C THR A 65 21.19 12.09 -1.13
N GLY A 66 20.83 11.15 -2.00
CA GLY A 66 21.70 10.72 -3.10
C GLY A 66 21.43 9.30 -3.55
N TYR A 67 22.43 8.68 -4.14
CA TYR A 67 22.35 7.33 -4.67
C TYR A 67 22.85 6.29 -3.68
N GLY A 68 22.31 5.07 -3.82
CA GLY A 68 22.83 3.86 -3.20
C GLY A 68 22.68 2.69 -4.16
N TRP A 69 23.65 1.78 -4.14
CA TRP A 69 23.61 0.56 -4.92
C TRP A 69 23.47 -0.65 -4.02
N TYR A 70 22.64 -1.58 -4.46
CA TYR A 70 22.48 -2.90 -3.86
C TYR A 70 22.83 -3.96 -4.89
N ARG A 71 23.60 -4.99 -4.49
CA ARG A 71 23.96 -6.10 -5.36
C ARG A 71 23.77 -7.42 -4.62
N LYS A 72 23.41 -8.47 -5.36
CA LYS A 72 23.26 -9.80 -4.79
C LYS A 72 23.53 -10.86 -5.84
N SER A 73 24.35 -11.85 -5.49
CA SER A 73 24.53 -13.08 -6.28
C SER A 73 23.51 -14.13 -5.86
N PHE A 74 23.01 -14.90 -6.84
CA PHE A 74 22.08 -15.99 -6.62
C PHE A 74 22.18 -17.06 -7.70
N GLU A 75 21.91 -18.30 -7.33
CA GLU A 75 22.01 -19.47 -8.21
C GLU A 75 20.67 -19.83 -8.80
N LEU A 76 20.67 -20.19 -10.10
CA LEU A 76 19.53 -20.75 -10.81
C LEU A 76 19.91 -22.08 -11.46
N THR A 77 18.96 -23.01 -11.44
CA THR A 77 19.09 -24.31 -12.09
C THR A 77 18.45 -24.31 -13.49
N ALA A 78 18.73 -25.33 -14.30
CA ALA A 78 18.07 -25.51 -15.58
C ALA A 78 16.54 -25.74 -15.44
N LYS A 79 16.08 -26.17 -14.26
CA LYS A 79 14.66 -26.31 -13.94
C LYS A 79 14.01 -24.93 -13.76
N ASP A 80 14.69 -24.01 -13.08
CA ASP A 80 14.18 -22.66 -12.82
C ASP A 80 13.95 -21.89 -14.12
N LEU A 81 14.82 -22.09 -15.13
CA LEU A 81 14.71 -21.44 -16.43
C LEU A 81 13.56 -21.96 -17.33
N LYS A 82 12.85 -23.01 -16.90
CA LYS A 82 11.60 -23.45 -17.56
C LYS A 82 10.38 -22.66 -17.08
N GLN A 83 10.55 -21.85 -16.05
CA GLN A 83 9.52 -20.99 -15.46
C GLN A 83 9.77 -19.54 -15.82
N GLN A 84 8.75 -18.69 -15.62
CA GLN A 84 8.90 -17.25 -15.62
C GLN A 84 9.48 -16.82 -14.28
N LEU A 85 10.49 -15.96 -14.32
CA LEU A 85 11.22 -15.48 -13.14
C LEU A 85 10.94 -14.00 -12.93
N PHE A 86 10.50 -13.66 -11.73
CA PHE A 86 10.21 -12.28 -11.35
C PHE A 86 10.99 -11.90 -10.09
N VAL A 87 11.41 -10.65 -10.02
CA VAL A 87 11.80 -10.03 -8.77
C VAL A 87 10.70 -9.05 -8.36
N GLU A 88 10.18 -9.21 -7.13
CA GLU A 88 9.10 -8.39 -6.57
C GLU A 88 9.64 -7.59 -5.39
N PHE A 89 9.35 -6.28 -5.37
CA PHE A 89 9.72 -5.35 -4.31
C PHE A 89 8.44 -4.80 -3.65
N ASP A 90 8.36 -4.81 -2.33
CA ASP A 90 7.24 -4.21 -1.61
C ASP A 90 7.38 -2.69 -1.47
N GLY A 91 8.57 -2.14 -1.68
CA GLY A 91 8.83 -0.71 -1.71
C GLY A 91 10.32 -0.37 -1.74
N VAL A 92 10.65 0.61 -2.58
CA VAL A 92 12.00 1.19 -2.72
C VAL A 92 11.85 2.70 -2.82
N PHE A 93 12.50 3.46 -1.94
CA PHE A 93 12.36 4.90 -1.94
C PHE A 93 13.54 5.57 -2.64
N GLN A 94 13.29 6.39 -3.70
CA GLN A 94 12.01 6.60 -4.38
C GLN A 94 12.08 6.26 -5.87
N GLU A 95 13.30 6.14 -6.43
CA GLU A 95 13.54 5.68 -7.80
C GLU A 95 14.46 4.48 -7.77
N ALA A 96 14.07 3.44 -8.48
CA ALA A 96 14.83 2.21 -8.60
C ALA A 96 15.09 1.86 -10.07
N GLU A 97 16.33 1.52 -10.39
CA GLU A 97 16.69 0.85 -11.64
C GLU A 97 17.22 -0.54 -11.31
N VAL A 98 16.61 -1.57 -11.89
CA VAL A 98 16.94 -2.97 -11.61
C VAL A 98 17.64 -3.59 -12.82
N PHE A 99 18.78 -4.23 -12.56
CA PHE A 99 19.58 -4.92 -13.56
C PHE A 99 19.78 -6.38 -13.16
N VAL A 100 19.77 -7.27 -14.13
CA VAL A 100 20.13 -8.68 -13.94
C VAL A 100 21.20 -9.04 -14.97
N ASN A 101 22.34 -9.54 -14.49
CA ASN A 101 23.49 -9.88 -15.33
C ASN A 101 23.93 -8.73 -16.28
N GLY A 102 23.89 -7.49 -15.75
CA GLY A 102 24.24 -6.28 -16.49
C GLY A 102 23.17 -5.75 -17.44
N LYS A 103 22.05 -6.47 -17.61
CA LYS A 103 20.94 -6.03 -18.46
C LYS A 103 19.86 -5.36 -17.60
N LYS A 104 19.38 -4.19 -18.02
CA LYS A 104 18.28 -3.49 -17.35
C LYS A 104 16.98 -4.30 -17.48
N ALA A 105 16.44 -4.73 -16.35
CA ALA A 105 15.14 -5.39 -16.27
C ALA A 105 13.98 -4.37 -16.24
N GLY A 106 14.20 -3.23 -15.57
CA GLY A 106 13.20 -2.17 -15.51
C GLY A 106 13.60 -1.01 -14.61
N ALA A 107 12.67 -0.05 -14.47
CA ALA A 107 12.78 1.06 -13.52
C ALA A 107 11.40 1.38 -12.96
N HIS A 108 11.36 1.81 -11.70
CA HIS A 108 10.15 2.24 -11.01
C HIS A 108 10.40 3.59 -10.33
N THR A 109 9.41 4.47 -10.40
CA THR A 109 9.42 5.77 -9.75
C THR A 109 8.17 5.87 -8.86
N GLY A 110 8.39 6.14 -7.57
CA GLY A 110 7.36 6.15 -6.54
C GLY A 110 7.87 5.39 -5.31
N GLY A 111 7.84 6.03 -4.13
CA GLY A 111 8.56 5.52 -2.99
C GLY A 111 7.80 4.50 -2.14
N TYR A 112 6.45 4.43 -2.25
CA TYR A 112 5.63 3.79 -1.22
C TYR A 112 4.81 2.59 -1.68
N THR A 113 4.90 2.25 -2.96
CA THR A 113 4.18 1.14 -3.55
C THR A 113 5.12 0.03 -4.00
N GLY A 114 4.61 -1.20 -4.06
CA GLY A 114 5.33 -2.34 -4.58
C GLY A 114 5.32 -2.37 -6.11
N PHE A 115 6.31 -3.06 -6.66
CA PHE A 115 6.45 -3.29 -8.11
C PHE A 115 7.19 -4.60 -8.38
N TYR A 116 7.18 -5.04 -9.63
CA TYR A 116 7.88 -6.25 -10.03
C TYR A 116 8.46 -6.13 -11.44
N PHE A 117 9.48 -6.95 -11.73
CA PHE A 117 10.05 -7.06 -13.07
C PHE A 117 10.23 -8.52 -13.47
N ASP A 118 9.92 -8.83 -14.71
CA ASP A 118 10.26 -10.10 -15.36
C ASP A 118 11.77 -10.10 -15.67
N ILE A 119 12.49 -11.05 -15.09
CA ILE A 119 13.93 -11.23 -15.27
C ILE A 119 14.29 -12.46 -16.12
N SER A 120 13.30 -13.18 -16.64
CA SER A 120 13.48 -14.44 -17.35
C SER A 120 14.48 -14.35 -18.52
N SER A 121 14.40 -13.28 -19.31
CA SER A 121 15.26 -13.07 -20.48
C SER A 121 16.71 -12.70 -20.15
N ALA A 122 16.97 -12.28 -18.93
CA ALA A 122 18.30 -11.90 -18.46
C ALA A 122 18.97 -12.99 -17.61
N ALA A 123 18.19 -13.95 -17.10
CA ALA A 123 18.66 -15.03 -16.23
C ALA A 123 19.33 -16.18 -17.03
N HIS A 124 20.26 -16.90 -16.38
CA HIS A 124 20.91 -18.09 -16.94
C HIS A 124 21.18 -19.14 -15.85
N VAL A 125 21.51 -20.36 -16.24
CA VAL A 125 21.89 -21.44 -15.31
C VAL A 125 23.20 -21.07 -14.62
N GLY A 126 23.27 -21.34 -13.33
CA GLY A 126 24.41 -21.03 -12.47
C GLY A 126 24.27 -19.69 -11.78
N ASN A 127 25.39 -19.04 -11.51
CA ASN A 127 25.43 -17.80 -10.73
C ASN A 127 24.94 -16.60 -11.54
N ASN A 128 23.94 -15.91 -11.02
CA ASN A 128 23.40 -14.66 -11.54
C ASN A 128 23.64 -13.52 -10.57
N VAL A 129 23.68 -12.30 -11.08
CA VAL A 129 23.81 -11.08 -10.27
C VAL A 129 22.64 -10.16 -10.53
N ILE A 130 21.93 -9.78 -9.48
CA ILE A 130 20.99 -8.65 -9.50
C ILE A 130 21.67 -7.43 -8.92
N ALA A 131 21.50 -6.28 -9.57
CA ALA A 131 21.96 -4.98 -9.09
C ALA A 131 20.79 -3.99 -9.12
N VAL A 132 20.67 -3.20 -8.06
CA VAL A 132 19.60 -2.19 -7.93
C VAL A 132 20.24 -0.86 -7.60
N ARG A 133 20.06 0.11 -8.50
CA ARG A 133 20.44 1.50 -8.30
C ARG A 133 19.26 2.26 -7.75
N VAL A 134 19.41 2.86 -6.57
CA VAL A 134 18.33 3.56 -5.87
C VAL A 134 18.75 4.99 -5.59
N ASN A 135 17.80 5.94 -5.64
CA ASN A 135 18.03 7.27 -5.10
C ASN A 135 16.77 7.81 -4.38
N ASN A 136 16.99 8.70 -3.42
CA ASN A 136 15.96 9.44 -2.68
C ASN A 136 16.03 10.96 -2.97
N ILE A 137 16.58 11.35 -4.12
CA ILE A 137 16.71 12.75 -4.51
C ILE A 137 15.33 13.33 -4.80
N TRP A 138 15.00 14.44 -4.13
CA TRP A 138 13.74 15.13 -4.33
C TRP A 138 13.53 15.59 -5.80
N LYS A 139 12.31 15.42 -6.29
CA LYS A 139 11.88 15.86 -7.62
C LYS A 139 10.52 16.53 -7.57
N ALA A 140 10.41 17.68 -8.24
CA ALA A 140 9.17 18.45 -8.30
C ALA A 140 8.01 17.73 -9.01
N ASN A 141 8.34 16.74 -9.85
CA ASN A 141 7.41 16.00 -10.70
C ASN A 141 7.15 14.56 -10.24
N VAL A 142 7.51 14.20 -9.00
CA VAL A 142 7.25 12.89 -8.38
C VAL A 142 6.46 13.09 -7.10
N ALA A 143 5.39 12.34 -6.92
CA ALA A 143 4.61 12.35 -5.68
C ALA A 143 5.26 11.42 -4.62
N PRO A 144 5.35 11.88 -3.35
CA PRO A 144 4.99 13.19 -2.84
C PRO A 144 6.07 14.23 -3.14
N ARG A 145 5.68 15.48 -3.35
CA ARG A 145 6.64 16.58 -3.48
C ARG A 145 6.81 17.42 -2.21
N ALA A 146 5.89 17.32 -1.28
CA ALA A 146 5.97 17.92 0.04
C ALA A 146 5.76 16.85 1.11
N GLY A 147 6.29 17.07 2.29
CA GLY A 147 6.13 16.15 3.42
C GLY A 147 7.04 16.54 4.58
N GLU A 148 6.59 16.29 5.80
CA GLU A 148 7.38 16.51 7.00
C GLU A 148 8.19 15.29 7.44
N HIS A 149 7.92 14.15 6.83
CA HIS A 149 8.53 12.87 7.12
C HIS A 149 9.94 12.77 6.51
N VAL A 150 10.82 12.00 7.15
CA VAL A 150 12.17 11.75 6.64
C VAL A 150 12.12 10.74 5.51
N PHE A 151 12.61 11.13 4.33
CA PHE A 151 12.70 10.26 3.16
C PHE A 151 13.99 9.43 3.21
N SER A 152 13.97 8.35 3.99
CA SER A 152 15.19 7.63 4.36
C SER A 152 15.91 6.91 3.20
N GLY A 153 15.24 6.68 2.09
CA GLY A 153 15.83 6.02 0.91
C GLY A 153 16.16 4.54 1.10
N GLY A 154 16.41 3.84 0.01
CA GLY A 154 16.85 2.44 0.03
C GLY A 154 15.76 1.42 -0.31
N ILE A 155 16.13 0.13 -0.29
CA ILE A 155 15.20 -1.00 -0.38
C ILE A 155 14.67 -1.27 1.03
N TYR A 156 13.63 -0.53 1.41
CA TYR A 156 13.18 -0.45 2.80
C TYR A 156 12.01 -1.37 3.13
N ARG A 157 11.54 -2.17 2.16
CA ARG A 157 10.54 -3.22 2.32
C ARG A 157 11.03 -4.51 1.66
N ASN A 158 10.30 -5.61 1.86
CA ASN A 158 10.73 -6.94 1.42
C ASN A 158 10.98 -7.05 -0.09
N VAL A 159 11.88 -7.99 -0.43
CA VAL A 159 12.15 -8.43 -1.80
C VAL A 159 11.92 -9.94 -1.90
N ARG A 160 11.30 -10.38 -2.99
CA ARG A 160 11.06 -11.79 -3.30
C ARG A 160 11.54 -12.14 -4.70
N LEU A 161 12.13 -13.32 -4.85
CA LEU A 161 12.31 -13.97 -6.13
C LEU A 161 11.14 -14.91 -6.35
N VAL A 162 10.35 -14.68 -7.39
CA VAL A 162 9.13 -15.44 -7.66
C VAL A 162 9.26 -16.22 -8.95
N ARG A 163 8.96 -17.52 -8.90
CA ARG A 163 8.91 -18.42 -10.03
C ARG A 163 7.46 -18.74 -10.34
N LYS A 164 7.07 -18.65 -11.61
CA LYS A 164 5.71 -18.92 -12.08
C LYS A 164 5.75 -19.78 -13.33
N SER A 165 4.72 -20.58 -13.58
CA SER A 165 4.50 -21.18 -14.89
C SER A 165 4.40 -20.10 -15.97
N PRO A 166 4.64 -20.38 -17.27
CA PRO A 166 4.38 -19.40 -18.32
C PRO A 166 2.93 -18.94 -18.45
N VAL A 167 1.97 -19.71 -17.90
CA VAL A 167 0.59 -19.29 -17.72
C VAL A 167 0.32 -19.19 -16.23
N TYR A 168 -0.02 -17.99 -15.74
CA TYR A 168 -0.10 -17.70 -14.31
C TYR A 168 -1.11 -16.61 -13.99
N ILE A 169 -1.55 -16.54 -12.74
CA ILE A 169 -2.33 -15.43 -12.20
C ILE A 169 -1.40 -14.23 -12.00
N ASP A 170 -1.79 -13.08 -12.52
CA ASP A 170 -0.98 -11.87 -12.48
C ASP A 170 -0.66 -11.41 -11.04
N TRP A 171 0.29 -10.51 -10.92
CA TRP A 171 0.68 -9.87 -9.65
C TRP A 171 -0.49 -9.11 -9.06
N TYR A 172 -0.92 -9.48 -7.84
CA TYR A 172 -2.18 -9.01 -7.22
C TYR A 172 -3.39 -9.05 -8.18
N GLY A 173 -3.42 -10.05 -9.06
CA GLY A 173 -4.42 -10.20 -10.11
C GLY A 173 -5.76 -10.75 -9.64
N THR A 174 -5.94 -11.05 -8.35
CA THR A 174 -7.22 -11.49 -7.78
C THR A 174 -7.91 -10.33 -7.07
N PHE A 175 -9.20 -10.14 -7.33
CA PHE A 175 -10.05 -9.18 -6.62
C PHE A 175 -11.33 -9.85 -6.16
N VAL A 176 -11.59 -9.83 -4.85
CA VAL A 176 -12.71 -10.51 -4.18
C VAL A 176 -13.73 -9.49 -3.69
N THR A 177 -15.00 -9.69 -4.04
CA THR A 177 -16.12 -8.87 -3.56
C THR A 177 -17.29 -9.73 -3.12
N THR A 178 -18.17 -9.16 -2.27
CA THR A 178 -19.36 -9.79 -1.71
C THR A 178 -20.58 -8.91 -1.95
N PRO A 179 -21.06 -8.83 -3.20
CA PRO A 179 -21.92 -7.72 -3.67
C PRO A 179 -23.32 -7.68 -3.04
N ASP A 180 -23.86 -8.80 -2.56
CA ASP A 180 -25.21 -8.91 -2.00
C ASP A 180 -25.23 -9.03 -0.46
N LEU A 181 -24.06 -8.99 0.19
CA LEU A 181 -23.91 -9.19 1.63
C LEU A 181 -24.72 -8.19 2.46
N ALA A 182 -24.64 -6.90 2.10
CA ALA A 182 -25.40 -5.85 2.79
C ALA A 182 -26.92 -6.03 2.62
N ALA A 183 -27.37 -6.33 1.40
CA ALA A 183 -28.79 -6.56 1.10
C ALA A 183 -29.35 -7.77 1.89
N ASN A 184 -28.52 -8.78 2.11
CA ASN A 184 -28.84 -9.98 2.87
C ASN A 184 -28.57 -9.82 4.38
N GLN A 185 -28.22 -8.60 4.83
CA GLN A 185 -27.96 -8.30 6.24
C GLN A 185 -26.90 -9.23 6.87
N GLY A 186 -25.89 -9.61 6.11
CA GLY A 186 -24.81 -10.47 6.56
C GLY A 186 -25.14 -11.95 6.73
N LYS A 187 -26.34 -12.40 6.41
CA LYS A 187 -26.77 -13.80 6.62
C LYS A 187 -26.24 -14.74 5.56
N SER A 188 -26.08 -14.24 4.34
CA SER A 188 -25.58 -14.97 3.20
C SER A 188 -24.94 -14.03 2.18
N SER A 189 -24.04 -14.56 1.35
CA SER A 189 -23.52 -13.83 0.19
C SER A 189 -22.97 -14.76 -0.87
N VAL A 190 -23.07 -14.34 -2.12
CA VAL A 190 -22.20 -14.85 -3.17
C VAL A 190 -20.82 -14.22 -3.02
N VAL A 191 -19.77 -14.91 -3.50
CA VAL A 191 -18.42 -14.37 -3.63
C VAL A 191 -18.15 -14.17 -5.12
N ARG A 192 -17.87 -12.92 -5.51
CA ARG A 192 -17.45 -12.58 -6.86
C ARG A 192 -15.95 -12.39 -6.88
N VAL A 193 -15.27 -13.11 -7.80
CA VAL A 193 -13.83 -13.10 -7.93
C VAL A 193 -13.45 -12.72 -9.35
N CYS A 194 -12.73 -11.59 -9.49
CA CYS A 194 -12.07 -11.24 -10.73
C CYS A 194 -10.64 -11.75 -10.69
N THR A 195 -10.20 -12.48 -11.72
CA THR A 195 -8.85 -13.04 -11.79
C THR A 195 -8.22 -12.69 -13.14
N ASP A 196 -7.04 -12.06 -13.10
CA ASP A 196 -6.24 -11.75 -14.28
C ASP A 196 -5.28 -12.93 -14.53
N VAL A 197 -5.43 -13.65 -15.65
CA VAL A 197 -4.56 -14.76 -16.05
C VAL A 197 -3.69 -14.35 -17.22
N CYS A 198 -2.37 -14.39 -17.02
CA CYS A 198 -1.35 -14.07 -18.02
C CYS A 198 -0.89 -15.30 -18.76
N ASN A 199 -0.65 -15.18 -20.07
CA ASN A 199 0.02 -16.17 -20.91
C ASN A 199 1.27 -15.54 -21.52
N LYS A 200 2.45 -16.03 -21.16
CA LYS A 200 3.76 -15.60 -21.68
C LYS A 200 4.32 -16.58 -22.73
N THR A 201 3.49 -17.51 -23.23
CA THR A 201 3.87 -18.37 -24.35
C THR A 201 3.57 -17.69 -25.70
N ASP A 202 4.15 -18.23 -26.75
CA ASP A 202 4.00 -17.80 -28.15
C ASP A 202 2.71 -18.27 -28.86
N LYS A 203 1.81 -18.93 -28.11
CA LYS A 203 0.56 -19.49 -28.64
C LYS A 203 -0.59 -19.37 -27.65
N MET A 204 -1.81 -19.43 -28.17
CA MET A 204 -3.03 -19.53 -27.37
C MET A 204 -3.00 -20.77 -26.48
N VAL A 205 -3.39 -20.63 -25.23
CA VAL A 205 -3.48 -21.70 -24.23
C VAL A 205 -4.91 -21.84 -23.74
N VAL A 206 -5.40 -23.10 -23.68
CA VAL A 206 -6.64 -23.45 -22.98
C VAL A 206 -6.26 -23.79 -21.54
N PHE A 207 -7.00 -23.23 -20.59
CA PHE A 207 -6.80 -23.48 -19.17
C PHE A 207 -8.13 -23.58 -18.43
N LYS A 208 -8.11 -24.25 -17.29
CA LYS A 208 -9.22 -24.27 -16.34
C LYS A 208 -8.85 -23.38 -15.14
N LEU A 209 -9.74 -22.47 -14.76
CA LEU A 209 -9.65 -21.71 -13.52
C LEU A 209 -10.65 -22.30 -12.53
N LEU A 210 -10.13 -22.88 -11.44
CA LEU A 210 -10.91 -23.33 -10.28
C LEU A 210 -10.72 -22.31 -9.15
N THR A 211 -11.83 -21.76 -8.67
CA THR A 211 -11.86 -20.88 -7.51
C THR A 211 -12.64 -21.53 -6.38
N GLU A 212 -11.98 -21.70 -5.24
CA GLU A 212 -12.53 -22.26 -4.02
C GLU A 212 -12.59 -21.18 -2.93
N VAL A 213 -13.71 -21.09 -2.21
CA VAL A 213 -13.81 -20.28 -0.99
C VAL A 213 -13.66 -21.21 0.20
N LYS A 214 -12.68 -20.90 1.07
CA LYS A 214 -12.37 -21.69 2.27
C LYS A 214 -12.55 -20.86 3.53
N ASP A 215 -12.99 -21.53 4.59
CA ASP A 215 -13.00 -20.96 5.94
C ASP A 215 -11.60 -20.89 6.56
N ALA A 216 -11.51 -20.42 7.82
CA ALA A 216 -10.25 -20.32 8.54
C ALA A 216 -9.61 -21.69 8.81
N GLU A 217 -10.39 -22.74 8.92
CA GLU A 217 -9.96 -24.12 9.14
C GLU A 217 -9.54 -24.82 7.84
N GLY A 218 -9.74 -24.16 6.68
CA GLY A 218 -9.37 -24.66 5.35
C GLY A 218 -10.43 -25.54 4.69
N GLN A 219 -11.65 -25.63 5.29
CA GLN A 219 -12.77 -26.34 4.67
C GLN A 219 -13.30 -25.57 3.46
N ILE A 220 -13.52 -26.27 2.36
CA ILE A 220 -14.14 -25.71 1.16
C ILE A 220 -15.64 -25.49 1.43
N LEU A 221 -16.09 -24.25 1.32
CA LEU A 221 -17.50 -23.88 1.48
C LEU A 221 -18.24 -23.92 0.15
N VAL A 222 -17.60 -23.47 -0.91
CA VAL A 222 -18.13 -23.42 -2.27
C VAL A 222 -16.97 -23.36 -3.27
N SER A 223 -17.23 -23.82 -4.47
CA SER A 223 -16.28 -23.70 -5.59
C SER A 223 -16.98 -23.36 -6.90
N VAL A 224 -16.25 -22.73 -7.80
CA VAL A 224 -16.67 -22.46 -9.17
C VAL A 224 -15.50 -22.71 -10.13
N GLU A 225 -15.77 -23.30 -11.28
CA GLU A 225 -14.74 -23.53 -12.30
C GLU A 225 -15.21 -23.14 -13.70
N ASN A 226 -14.27 -22.67 -14.50
CA ASN A 226 -14.49 -22.33 -15.91
C ASN A 226 -13.29 -22.82 -16.75
N GLU A 227 -13.57 -23.33 -17.93
CA GLU A 227 -12.55 -23.56 -18.96
C GLU A 227 -12.54 -22.36 -19.91
N GLU A 228 -11.35 -21.81 -20.16
CA GLU A 228 -11.16 -20.56 -20.87
C GLU A 228 -9.92 -20.61 -21.76
N LYS A 229 -9.79 -19.60 -22.62
CA LYS A 229 -8.64 -19.44 -23.52
C LYS A 229 -7.98 -18.10 -23.27
N VAL A 230 -6.65 -18.08 -23.30
CA VAL A 230 -5.85 -16.85 -23.26
C VAL A 230 -4.90 -16.84 -24.44
N GLU A 231 -4.90 -15.74 -25.21
CA GLU A 231 -4.08 -15.56 -26.39
C GLU A 231 -2.59 -15.50 -26.05
N ALA A 232 -1.73 -15.68 -27.07
CA ALA A 232 -0.29 -15.54 -26.93
C ALA A 232 0.10 -14.17 -26.39
N ASP A 233 1.06 -14.13 -25.46
CA ASP A 233 1.59 -12.92 -24.82
C ASP A 233 0.51 -11.90 -24.41
N SER A 234 -0.55 -12.40 -23.79
CA SER A 234 -1.69 -11.58 -23.37
C SER A 234 -2.14 -11.88 -21.95
N THR A 235 -3.01 -11.02 -21.42
CA THR A 235 -3.69 -11.21 -20.13
C THR A 235 -5.19 -11.26 -20.35
N LYS A 236 -5.84 -12.25 -19.77
CA LYS A 236 -7.30 -12.38 -19.77
C LYS A 236 -7.84 -12.14 -18.38
N LYS A 237 -8.78 -11.20 -18.27
CA LYS A 237 -9.57 -10.97 -17.07
C LYS A 237 -10.80 -11.87 -17.08
N LEU A 238 -10.99 -12.63 -16.01
CA LEU A 238 -12.13 -13.50 -15.77
C LEU A 238 -12.90 -13.04 -14.56
N GLU A 239 -14.22 -13.13 -14.64
CA GLU A 239 -15.11 -12.93 -13.50
C GLU A 239 -15.84 -14.23 -13.21
N GLN A 240 -15.75 -14.70 -11.97
CA GLN A 240 -16.48 -15.87 -11.47
C GLN A 240 -17.34 -15.43 -10.29
N THR A 241 -18.55 -15.99 -10.20
CA THR A 241 -19.46 -15.77 -9.07
C THR A 241 -19.88 -17.13 -8.53
N THR A 242 -19.71 -17.32 -7.24
CA THR A 242 -20.05 -18.58 -6.56
C THR A 242 -21.56 -18.71 -6.33
N GLU A 243 -22.01 -19.89 -5.93
CA GLU A 243 -23.28 -20.01 -5.22
C GLU A 243 -23.24 -19.23 -3.89
N SER A 244 -24.43 -18.96 -3.32
CA SER A 244 -24.54 -18.23 -2.05
C SER A 244 -24.08 -19.10 -0.89
N ILE A 245 -23.19 -18.53 -0.06
CA ILE A 245 -22.76 -19.12 1.20
C ILE A 245 -23.65 -18.60 2.32
N ASN A 246 -24.15 -19.49 3.17
CA ASN A 246 -25.00 -19.17 4.31
C ASN A 246 -24.21 -19.31 5.63
N HIS A 247 -24.74 -18.74 6.71
CA HIS A 247 -24.16 -18.81 8.06
C HIS A 247 -22.76 -18.24 8.14
N LEU A 248 -22.58 -17.05 7.57
CA LEU A 248 -21.29 -16.36 7.49
C LEU A 248 -20.82 -15.87 8.86
N THR A 249 -19.53 -15.99 9.12
CA THR A 249 -18.85 -15.28 10.20
C THR A 249 -18.32 -13.97 9.64
N LEU A 250 -18.86 -12.84 10.10
CA LEU A 250 -18.48 -11.53 9.60
C LEU A 250 -17.16 -11.06 10.21
N TRP A 251 -16.32 -10.43 9.39
CA TRP A 251 -15.12 -9.76 9.89
C TRP A 251 -15.50 -8.50 10.68
N HIS A 252 -14.93 -8.36 11.86
CA HIS A 252 -15.14 -7.21 12.74
C HIS A 252 -13.90 -7.00 13.62
N PRO A 253 -13.54 -5.76 14.02
CA PRO A 253 -12.40 -5.51 14.92
C PRO A 253 -12.35 -6.37 16.20
N ARG A 254 -13.52 -6.69 16.75
CA ARG A 254 -13.64 -7.58 17.92
C ARG A 254 -13.57 -9.07 17.58
N HIS A 255 -13.73 -9.42 16.32
CA HIS A 255 -13.72 -10.80 15.83
C HIS A 255 -13.21 -10.83 14.39
N PRO A 256 -11.88 -10.73 14.16
CA PRO A 256 -11.28 -10.57 12.84
C PRO A 256 -11.19 -11.89 12.07
N TYR A 257 -12.36 -12.46 11.72
CA TYR A 257 -12.44 -13.74 11.02
C TYR A 257 -12.14 -13.59 9.54
N LEU A 258 -11.18 -14.37 9.05
CA LEU A 258 -10.72 -14.34 7.66
C LEU A 258 -11.05 -15.64 6.94
N TYR A 259 -11.58 -15.50 5.74
CA TYR A 259 -11.71 -16.56 4.74
C TYR A 259 -10.56 -16.46 3.73
N ARG A 260 -10.46 -17.47 2.86
CA ARG A 260 -9.51 -17.45 1.75
C ARG A 260 -10.22 -17.82 0.45
N VAL A 261 -9.94 -17.05 -0.59
CA VAL A 261 -10.18 -17.47 -1.98
C VAL A 261 -8.91 -18.14 -2.47
N VAL A 262 -9.02 -19.37 -2.95
CA VAL A 262 -7.94 -20.13 -3.58
C VAL A 262 -8.23 -20.24 -5.07
N SER A 263 -7.48 -19.48 -5.87
CA SER A 263 -7.58 -19.52 -7.34
C SER A 263 -6.48 -20.42 -7.90
N SER A 264 -6.88 -21.49 -8.59
CA SER A 264 -5.99 -22.51 -9.14
C SER A 264 -6.14 -22.59 -10.67
N VAL A 265 -5.03 -22.49 -11.39
CA VAL A 265 -4.98 -22.59 -12.86
C VAL A 265 -4.47 -23.96 -13.24
N PHE A 266 -5.22 -24.65 -14.08
CA PHE A 266 -4.86 -25.99 -14.61
C PHE A 266 -4.70 -25.94 -16.13
N GLN A 267 -3.72 -26.67 -16.62
CA GLN A 267 -3.58 -27.03 -18.03
C GLN A 267 -3.82 -28.55 -18.19
N GLY A 268 -4.97 -28.91 -18.76
CA GLY A 268 -5.47 -30.27 -18.65
C GLY A 268 -5.74 -30.67 -17.20
N GLN A 269 -5.05 -31.68 -16.68
CA GLN A 269 -5.15 -32.13 -15.29
C GLN A 269 -4.00 -31.59 -14.40
N THR A 270 -3.05 -30.87 -15.00
CA THR A 270 -1.87 -30.40 -14.27
C THR A 270 -2.14 -29.03 -13.66
N LEU A 271 -1.99 -28.89 -12.33
CA LEU A 271 -1.97 -27.62 -11.64
C LEU A 271 -0.68 -26.87 -12.02
N ILE A 272 -0.82 -25.66 -12.57
CA ILE A 272 0.31 -24.86 -13.06
C ILE A 272 0.51 -23.55 -12.28
N ASP A 273 -0.54 -23.03 -11.65
CA ASP A 273 -0.41 -21.87 -10.74
C ASP A 273 -1.51 -21.90 -9.68
N ARG A 274 -1.22 -21.35 -8.52
CA ARG A 274 -2.16 -21.20 -7.40
C ARG A 274 -1.87 -19.94 -6.63
N VAL A 275 -2.93 -19.18 -6.32
CA VAL A 275 -2.88 -17.98 -5.48
C VAL A 275 -3.93 -18.09 -4.39
N GLU A 276 -3.53 -17.83 -3.15
CA GLU A 276 -4.42 -17.69 -2.01
C GLU A 276 -4.60 -16.21 -1.68
N THR A 277 -5.86 -15.78 -1.57
CA THR A 277 -6.22 -14.39 -1.28
C THR A 277 -7.09 -14.35 -0.03
N PRO A 278 -6.57 -13.88 1.11
CA PRO A 278 -7.37 -13.65 2.29
C PRO A 278 -8.43 -12.57 2.04
N PHE A 279 -9.60 -12.74 2.64
CA PHE A 279 -10.66 -11.72 2.63
C PHE A 279 -11.60 -11.91 3.83
N GLY A 280 -12.45 -10.94 4.11
CA GLY A 280 -13.47 -11.02 5.15
C GLY A 280 -14.84 -10.58 4.65
N PHE A 281 -15.91 -11.28 5.07
CA PHE A 281 -17.27 -10.83 4.82
C PHE A 281 -17.58 -9.65 5.73
N ARG A 282 -17.77 -8.48 5.16
CA ARG A 282 -18.16 -7.25 5.85
C ARG A 282 -18.75 -6.25 4.87
N TRP A 283 -19.57 -5.30 5.34
CA TRP A 283 -20.00 -4.12 4.57
C TRP A 283 -19.92 -2.87 5.42
N PHE A 284 -19.82 -1.73 4.76
CA PHE A 284 -19.79 -0.41 5.38
C PHE A 284 -20.98 0.41 4.94
N GLU A 285 -21.42 1.27 5.84
CA GLU A 285 -22.35 2.34 5.53
C GLU A 285 -21.81 3.64 6.12
N TRP A 286 -21.50 4.57 5.24
CA TRP A 286 -21.06 5.90 5.59
C TRP A 286 -22.20 6.88 5.37
N THR A 287 -22.62 7.60 6.40
CA THR A 287 -23.76 8.51 6.34
C THR A 287 -23.37 9.92 6.71
N ALA A 288 -24.07 10.89 6.14
CA ALA A 288 -23.86 12.30 6.43
C ALA A 288 -24.48 12.76 7.77
N ASP A 289 -25.36 11.97 8.35
CA ASP A 289 -26.19 12.35 9.51
C ASP A 289 -26.04 11.43 10.73
N LYS A 290 -25.54 10.20 10.54
CA LYS A 290 -25.46 9.17 11.59
C LYS A 290 -24.05 8.57 11.75
N GLY A 291 -23.06 9.06 11.00
CA GLY A 291 -21.70 8.55 11.05
C GLY A 291 -21.51 7.22 10.32
N PHE A 292 -20.70 6.34 10.86
CA PHE A 292 -20.25 5.09 10.22
C PHE A 292 -20.89 3.85 10.84
N PHE A 293 -21.21 2.89 9.99
CA PHE A 293 -21.71 1.58 10.40
C PHE A 293 -20.86 0.48 9.76
N LEU A 294 -20.52 -0.53 10.54
CA LEU A 294 -19.90 -1.76 10.10
C LEU A 294 -20.85 -2.93 10.37
N ASN A 295 -21.20 -3.67 9.32
CA ASN A 295 -22.13 -4.81 9.43
C ASN A 295 -23.49 -4.44 10.05
N GLY A 296 -23.94 -3.20 9.84
CA GLY A 296 -25.18 -2.66 10.42
C GLY A 296 -25.04 -2.18 11.87
N GLU A 297 -23.88 -2.35 12.51
CA GLU A 297 -23.58 -1.81 13.85
C GLU A 297 -22.97 -0.41 13.72
N HIS A 298 -23.51 0.57 14.44
CA HIS A 298 -22.93 1.90 14.53
C HIS A 298 -21.58 1.86 15.25
N LEU A 299 -20.53 2.34 14.61
CA LEU A 299 -19.20 2.51 15.20
C LEU A 299 -18.78 3.96 15.16
N PHE A 300 -18.23 4.42 16.27
CA PHE A 300 -17.58 5.71 16.34
C PHE A 300 -16.07 5.49 16.47
N PHE A 301 -15.29 5.97 15.51
CA PHE A 301 -13.85 5.70 15.46
C PHE A 301 -13.10 6.39 16.60
N ARG A 302 -12.37 5.57 17.35
CA ARG A 302 -11.28 6.00 18.19
C ARG A 302 -10.00 5.75 17.41
N GLY A 303 -9.66 6.71 16.58
CA GLY A 303 -8.59 6.58 15.61
C GLY A 303 -7.26 7.15 16.10
N VAL A 304 -6.20 6.74 15.42
CA VAL A 304 -4.84 7.21 15.62
C VAL A 304 -4.11 7.27 14.28
N ASN A 305 -3.29 8.30 14.10
CA ASN A 305 -2.40 8.40 12.94
C ASN A 305 -1.08 7.67 13.23
N VAL A 306 -0.56 6.97 12.23
CA VAL A 306 0.70 6.22 12.36
C VAL A 306 1.55 6.42 11.10
N HIS A 307 2.78 6.91 11.29
CA HIS A 307 3.83 6.85 10.28
C HIS A 307 4.51 5.48 10.28
N GLN A 308 5.22 5.14 9.20
CA GLN A 308 5.83 3.81 9.06
C GLN A 308 7.19 3.68 9.73
N ASP A 309 7.84 4.79 10.10
CA ASP A 309 9.20 4.78 10.61
C ASP A 309 9.29 4.39 12.10
N GLN A 310 10.43 3.86 12.48
CA GLN A 310 10.78 3.59 13.87
C GLN A 310 12.18 4.10 14.20
N ALA A 311 12.37 4.54 15.44
CA ALA A 311 13.65 5.02 15.93
C ALA A 311 14.75 3.96 15.73
N GLY A 312 15.86 4.34 15.10
CA GLY A 312 16.99 3.48 14.78
C GLY A 312 16.88 2.74 13.44
N TRP A 313 15.70 2.65 12.86
CA TRP A 313 15.46 1.91 11.61
C TRP A 313 15.05 2.81 10.44
N GLY A 314 14.55 4.03 10.74
CA GLY A 314 13.87 4.84 9.74
C GLY A 314 12.68 4.07 9.18
N ASP A 315 12.51 4.09 7.85
CA ASP A 315 11.43 3.37 7.18
C ASP A 315 11.68 1.86 7.02
N ALA A 316 12.90 1.39 7.31
CA ALA A 316 13.29 -0.02 7.13
C ALA A 316 12.78 -0.92 8.25
N VAL A 317 11.49 -0.88 8.51
CA VAL A 317 10.80 -1.56 9.61
C VAL A 317 10.42 -2.99 9.21
N THR A 318 10.65 -3.95 10.11
CA THR A 318 10.29 -5.35 9.87
C THR A 318 8.79 -5.60 10.05
N GLU A 319 8.26 -6.66 9.43
CA GLU A 319 6.83 -7.06 9.59
C GLU A 319 6.44 -7.28 11.05
N ALA A 320 7.32 -7.90 11.85
CA ALA A 320 7.08 -8.11 13.29
C ALA A 320 6.96 -6.79 14.05
N ALA A 321 7.76 -5.79 13.69
CA ALA A 321 7.70 -4.47 14.30
C ALA A 321 6.44 -3.69 13.87
N MET A 322 6.02 -3.79 12.61
CA MET A 322 4.74 -3.24 12.12
C MET A 322 3.55 -3.83 12.89
N ARG A 323 3.53 -5.16 13.07
CA ARG A 323 2.48 -5.84 13.85
C ARG A 323 2.48 -5.39 15.31
N ARG A 324 3.66 -5.20 15.90
CA ARG A 324 3.78 -4.68 17.27
C ARG A 324 3.14 -3.30 17.43
N ASP A 325 3.35 -2.40 16.46
CA ASP A 325 2.75 -1.07 16.49
C ASP A 325 1.22 -1.15 16.48
N ILE A 326 0.65 -2.01 15.64
CA ILE A 326 -0.80 -2.25 15.58
C ILE A 326 -1.33 -2.80 16.93
N LEU A 327 -0.63 -3.76 17.53
CA LEU A 327 -1.01 -4.34 18.82
C LEU A 327 -0.96 -3.29 19.93
N LEU A 328 0.07 -2.45 19.97
CA LEU A 328 0.19 -1.36 20.95
C LEU A 328 -0.96 -0.35 20.82
N MET A 329 -1.33 0.00 19.58
CA MET A 329 -2.47 0.90 19.35
C MET A 329 -3.79 0.24 19.79
N LYS A 330 -3.96 -1.05 19.51
CA LYS A 330 -5.14 -1.81 19.96
C LYS A 330 -5.22 -1.91 21.48
N GLU A 331 -4.10 -2.19 22.16
CA GLU A 331 -4.00 -2.21 23.63
C GLU A 331 -4.32 -0.84 24.24
N ALA A 332 -3.94 0.25 23.58
CA ALA A 332 -4.31 1.60 23.97
C ALA A 332 -5.80 1.94 23.77
N GLY A 333 -6.57 1.05 23.15
CA GLY A 333 -8.01 1.19 22.95
C GLY A 333 -8.43 1.86 21.65
N PHE A 334 -7.50 2.01 20.69
CA PHE A 334 -7.83 2.46 19.34
C PHE A 334 -8.45 1.34 18.51
N ASP A 335 -9.36 1.71 17.60
CA ASP A 335 -10.05 0.79 16.68
C ASP A 335 -9.84 1.15 15.21
N LEU A 336 -9.22 2.31 14.92
CA LEU A 336 -8.85 2.76 13.59
C LEU A 336 -7.41 3.28 13.57
N ILE A 337 -6.63 2.86 12.58
CA ILE A 337 -5.37 3.51 12.20
C ILE A 337 -5.59 4.27 10.89
N ARG A 338 -5.18 5.55 10.86
CA ARG A 338 -4.93 6.26 9.62
C ARG A 338 -3.46 6.14 9.26
N GLY A 339 -3.19 5.51 8.12
CA GLY A 339 -1.83 5.37 7.59
C GLY A 339 -1.36 6.68 6.98
N SER A 340 -0.65 7.46 7.74
CA SER A 340 -0.19 8.80 7.35
C SER A 340 1.13 8.71 6.60
N HIS A 341 1.37 9.44 5.51
CA HIS A 341 0.43 10.04 4.54
C HIS A 341 0.73 9.41 3.18
N TYR A 342 0.84 8.09 3.15
CA TYR A 342 1.30 7.28 2.02
C TYR A 342 0.89 5.81 2.20
N PRO A 343 0.93 4.99 1.13
CA PRO A 343 0.65 3.56 1.22
C PRO A 343 1.62 2.84 2.16
N HIS A 344 1.10 2.18 3.19
CA HIS A 344 1.87 1.32 4.08
C HIS A 344 2.20 -0.03 3.42
N ALA A 345 3.12 -0.78 4.03
CA ALA A 345 3.54 -2.09 3.51
C ALA A 345 2.36 -3.09 3.46
N PRO A 346 2.36 -4.06 2.51
CA PRO A 346 1.34 -5.12 2.49
C PRO A 346 1.20 -5.87 3.81
N ALA A 347 2.33 -6.12 4.50
CA ALA A 347 2.35 -6.75 5.82
C ALA A 347 1.61 -5.94 6.91
N PHE A 348 1.58 -4.60 6.79
CA PHE A 348 0.84 -3.75 7.72
C PHE A 348 -0.68 -3.94 7.56
N SER A 349 -1.18 -3.93 6.32
CA SER A 349 -2.60 -4.19 6.05
C SER A 349 -3.02 -5.60 6.47
N GLN A 350 -2.16 -6.60 6.21
CA GLN A 350 -2.40 -7.97 6.66
C GLN A 350 -2.48 -8.05 8.19
N ALA A 351 -1.59 -7.38 8.90
CA ALA A 351 -1.64 -7.35 10.36
C ALA A 351 -2.89 -6.62 10.88
N CYS A 352 -3.35 -5.56 10.21
CA CYS A 352 -4.64 -4.92 10.53
C CYS A 352 -5.82 -5.88 10.36
N ASP A 353 -5.83 -6.69 9.31
CA ASP A 353 -6.87 -7.70 9.08
C ASP A 353 -6.91 -8.75 10.18
N GLU A 354 -5.74 -9.29 10.53
CA GLU A 354 -5.58 -10.39 11.48
C GLU A 354 -5.79 -9.96 12.93
N GLU A 355 -5.34 -8.76 13.28
CA GLU A 355 -5.48 -8.22 14.63
C GLU A 355 -6.82 -7.47 14.85
N GLY A 356 -7.59 -7.21 13.80
CA GLY A 356 -8.86 -6.50 13.89
C GLY A 356 -8.67 -5.00 14.16
N MET A 357 -7.91 -4.33 13.31
CA MET A 357 -7.73 -2.89 13.33
C MET A 357 -8.28 -2.31 12.02
N LEU A 358 -9.24 -1.40 12.10
CA LEU A 358 -9.72 -0.68 10.91
C LEU A 358 -8.58 0.18 10.35
N PHE A 359 -8.53 0.30 9.02
CA PHE A 359 -7.44 0.99 8.36
C PHE A 359 -7.95 1.97 7.30
N TRP A 360 -7.53 3.22 7.42
CA TRP A 360 -7.68 4.28 6.43
C TRP A 360 -6.37 4.38 5.65
N SER A 361 -6.36 3.89 4.41
CA SER A 361 -5.18 3.87 3.55
C SER A 361 -5.11 5.12 2.70
N GLU A 362 -3.94 5.77 2.62
CA GLU A 362 -3.78 7.09 2.01
C GLU A 362 -2.75 7.07 0.89
N ALA A 363 -3.05 7.75 -0.22
CA ALA A 363 -2.16 7.95 -1.35
C ALA A 363 -1.12 9.04 -1.06
N PRO A 364 0.08 9.00 -1.68
CA PRO A 364 1.19 9.89 -1.36
C PRO A 364 1.05 11.26 -2.03
N PHE A 365 -0.07 11.91 -1.84
CA PHE A 365 -0.32 13.27 -2.29
C PHE A 365 -0.64 14.15 -1.09
N TRP A 366 0.40 14.74 -0.48
CA TRP A 366 0.17 15.62 0.67
C TRP A 366 0.97 16.91 0.58
N GLY A 367 0.47 17.92 1.28
CA GLY A 367 1.11 19.17 1.56
C GLY A 367 1.28 19.38 3.05
N ILE A 368 2.23 20.18 3.42
CA ILE A 368 2.40 20.67 4.77
C ILE A 368 2.67 22.16 4.75
N GLY A 369 2.33 22.87 5.84
CA GLY A 369 2.79 24.23 6.04
C GLY A 369 4.30 24.22 6.32
N GLY A 370 5.05 25.09 5.66
CA GLY A 370 6.47 25.25 5.93
C GLY A 370 7.34 25.37 4.68
N PHE A 371 8.62 25.60 4.93
CA PHE A 371 9.61 25.84 3.89
C PHE A 371 10.99 25.36 4.33
N ARG A 372 11.72 24.73 3.43
CA ARG A 372 13.13 24.37 3.63
C ARG A 372 14.05 25.22 2.77
N PRO A 373 14.95 26.01 3.39
CA PRO A 373 15.89 26.86 2.64
C PRO A 373 16.86 26.06 1.76
N ASP A 374 17.10 24.79 2.08
CA ASP A 374 17.99 23.89 1.31
C ASP A 374 17.35 23.36 0.03
N GLY A 375 16.06 23.66 -0.23
CA GLY A 375 15.35 23.24 -1.41
C GLY A 375 15.01 21.75 -1.48
N TYR A 376 15.19 21.00 -0.37
CA TYR A 376 14.89 19.57 -0.34
C TYR A 376 13.40 19.27 -0.53
N TRP A 377 12.53 20.13 -0.04
CA TRP A 377 11.09 20.06 -0.26
C TRP A 377 10.50 21.47 -0.21
N ASP A 378 9.30 21.59 -0.69
CA ASP A 378 8.59 22.85 -0.76
C ASP A 378 7.18 22.66 -0.16
N SER A 379 6.58 23.74 0.31
CA SER A 379 5.29 23.70 0.98
C SER A 379 4.11 23.37 0.06
N SER A 380 4.28 23.53 -1.27
CA SER A 380 3.22 23.23 -2.23
C SER A 380 3.09 21.74 -2.49
N ALA A 381 1.95 21.16 -2.17
CA ALA A 381 1.64 19.74 -2.47
C ALA A 381 1.63 19.45 -3.98
N TYR A 382 1.19 20.42 -4.77
CA TYR A 382 1.08 20.32 -6.22
C TYR A 382 2.13 21.20 -6.91
N PRO A 383 2.66 20.83 -8.08
CA PRO A 383 3.66 21.61 -8.81
C PRO A 383 3.23 23.06 -9.08
N VAL A 384 4.16 23.98 -8.87
CA VAL A 384 4.00 25.40 -9.23
C VAL A 384 4.34 25.60 -10.71
N ASP A 385 5.37 24.92 -11.21
CA ASP A 385 5.77 24.94 -12.61
C ASP A 385 4.89 24.00 -13.45
N ARG A 386 4.25 24.53 -14.47
CA ARG A 386 3.39 23.76 -15.38
C ARG A 386 4.10 22.62 -16.11
N LYS A 387 5.42 22.72 -16.33
CA LYS A 387 6.22 21.66 -16.96
C LYS A 387 6.23 20.36 -16.15
N ASP A 388 6.04 20.45 -14.84
CA ASP A 388 6.09 19.32 -13.92
C ASP A 388 4.71 18.68 -13.67
N GLU A 389 3.60 19.39 -13.99
CA GLU A 389 2.23 18.95 -13.68
C GLU A 389 1.91 17.56 -14.24
N GLN A 390 2.16 17.34 -15.53
CA GLN A 390 1.78 16.08 -16.20
C GLN A 390 2.48 14.86 -15.57
N ALA A 391 3.79 14.97 -15.32
CA ALA A 391 4.56 13.89 -14.75
C ALA A 391 4.20 13.64 -13.27
N PHE A 392 3.94 14.71 -12.51
CA PHE A 392 3.47 14.63 -11.15
C PHE A 392 2.10 13.93 -11.04
N GLU A 393 1.13 14.36 -11.87
CA GLU A 393 -0.20 13.73 -11.90
C GLU A 393 -0.11 12.25 -12.30
N ALA A 394 0.75 11.92 -13.27
CA ALA A 394 0.98 10.52 -13.65
C ALA A 394 1.58 9.70 -12.49
N SER A 395 2.55 10.24 -11.76
CA SER A 395 3.15 9.60 -10.59
C SER A 395 2.13 9.39 -9.46
N ALA A 396 1.28 10.38 -9.17
CA ALA A 396 0.26 10.26 -8.14
C ALA A 396 -0.81 9.22 -8.50
N LEU A 397 -1.26 9.18 -9.76
CA LEU A 397 -2.24 8.21 -10.24
C LEU A 397 -1.67 6.79 -10.29
N GLN A 398 -0.41 6.62 -10.73
CA GLN A 398 0.27 5.34 -10.73
C GLN A 398 0.35 4.75 -9.31
N GLN A 399 0.83 5.53 -8.35
CA GLN A 399 0.94 5.06 -6.97
C GLN A 399 -0.43 4.78 -6.32
N LEU A 400 -1.48 5.52 -6.69
CA LEU A 400 -2.85 5.22 -6.27
C LEU A 400 -3.35 3.89 -6.86
N GLU A 401 -3.12 3.65 -8.15
CA GLU A 401 -3.49 2.38 -8.80
C GLU A 401 -2.78 1.19 -8.17
N GLU A 402 -1.45 1.30 -7.96
CA GLU A 402 -0.64 0.29 -7.29
C GLU A 402 -1.13 0.04 -5.86
N MET A 403 -1.39 1.09 -5.08
CA MET A 403 -1.94 0.99 -3.73
C MET A 403 -3.25 0.20 -3.70
N ILE A 404 -4.21 0.58 -4.53
CA ILE A 404 -5.51 -0.09 -4.56
C ILE A 404 -5.36 -1.55 -5.03
N ARG A 405 -4.59 -1.80 -6.09
CA ARG A 405 -4.36 -3.15 -6.62
C ARG A 405 -3.76 -4.09 -5.58
N ILE A 406 -2.77 -3.62 -4.83
CA ILE A 406 -2.08 -4.39 -3.78
C ILE A 406 -3.02 -4.68 -2.61
N HIS A 407 -3.83 -3.69 -2.20
CA HIS A 407 -4.52 -3.73 -0.92
C HIS A 407 -6.03 -3.98 -0.98
N ARG A 408 -6.66 -4.03 -2.16
CA ARG A 408 -8.14 -4.07 -2.30
C ARG A 408 -8.85 -5.28 -1.69
N ASN A 409 -8.13 -6.35 -1.34
CA ASN A 409 -8.72 -7.53 -0.72
C ASN A 409 -8.72 -7.48 0.83
N HIS A 410 -8.06 -6.49 1.44
CA HIS A 410 -7.97 -6.37 2.89
C HIS A 410 -9.30 -5.88 3.50
N PRO A 411 -9.98 -6.67 4.36
CA PRO A 411 -11.25 -6.27 4.96
C PRO A 411 -11.11 -5.11 5.95
N SER A 412 -9.94 -4.91 6.55
CA SER A 412 -9.65 -3.81 7.47
C SER A 412 -9.74 -2.42 6.83
N ILE A 413 -9.48 -2.30 5.52
CA ILE A 413 -9.47 -1.02 4.81
C ILE A 413 -10.91 -0.52 4.64
N VAL A 414 -11.20 0.66 5.22
CA VAL A 414 -12.54 1.27 5.26
C VAL A 414 -12.73 2.39 4.24
N ALA A 415 -11.64 3.00 3.78
CA ALA A 415 -11.65 4.08 2.79
C ALA A 415 -10.30 4.17 2.10
N TRP A 416 -10.30 4.64 0.86
CA TRP A 416 -9.13 5.08 0.11
C TRP A 416 -9.03 6.60 0.22
N SER A 417 -7.97 7.12 0.82
CA SER A 417 -7.76 8.56 0.95
C SER A 417 -6.87 9.08 -0.18
N MET A 418 -7.34 10.12 -0.84
CA MET A 418 -6.65 10.67 -2.01
C MET A 418 -5.47 11.57 -1.65
N CYS A 419 -5.49 12.16 -0.45
CA CYS A 419 -4.47 13.13 -0.06
C CYS A 419 -4.47 13.40 1.44
N ASN A 420 -3.44 14.12 1.90
CA ASN A 420 -3.45 14.90 3.12
C ASN A 420 -3.17 16.37 2.83
N GLU A 421 -4.03 17.28 3.34
CA GLU A 421 -3.78 18.73 3.36
C GLU A 421 -3.29 19.32 2.02
N ALA A 422 -3.81 18.79 0.89
CA ALA A 422 -3.42 19.23 -0.45
C ALA A 422 -3.70 20.72 -0.71
N PHE A 423 -4.44 21.37 0.17
CA PHE A 423 -4.65 22.83 0.15
C PHE A 423 -3.36 23.62 0.50
N PHE A 424 -2.37 23.01 1.16
CA PHE A 424 -1.02 23.57 1.23
C PHE A 424 -0.35 23.48 -0.13
N SER A 425 -0.89 24.24 -1.05
CA SER A 425 -0.39 24.43 -2.41
C SER A 425 -0.42 25.92 -2.75
N ALA A 426 0.43 26.32 -3.68
CA ALA A 426 0.41 27.69 -4.19
C ALA A 426 -0.99 28.04 -4.72
N PRO A 427 -1.51 29.25 -4.50
CA PRO A 427 -2.86 29.62 -4.93
C PRO A 427 -3.15 29.35 -6.41
N GLU A 428 -2.17 29.60 -7.28
CA GLU A 428 -2.24 29.32 -8.72
C GLU A 428 -2.30 27.82 -9.05
N ALA A 429 -1.81 26.95 -8.17
CA ALA A 429 -1.81 25.49 -8.32
C ALA A 429 -3.15 24.83 -7.89
N MET A 430 -3.99 25.53 -7.13
CA MET A 430 -5.24 24.94 -6.57
C MET A 430 -6.19 24.40 -7.63
N LYS A 431 -6.21 24.99 -8.83
CA LYS A 431 -6.98 24.43 -9.95
C LYS A 431 -6.46 23.05 -10.38
N GLY A 432 -5.15 22.88 -10.37
CA GLY A 432 -4.50 21.57 -10.62
C GLY A 432 -4.80 20.56 -9.52
N VAL A 433 -4.72 20.97 -8.26
CA VAL A 433 -5.10 20.14 -7.09
C VAL A 433 -6.51 19.58 -7.26
N ARG A 434 -7.51 20.42 -7.52
CA ARG A 434 -8.90 20.00 -7.70
C ARG A 434 -9.07 19.03 -8.87
N ARG A 435 -8.41 19.30 -9.98
CA ARG A 435 -8.42 18.41 -11.16
C ARG A 435 -7.82 17.04 -10.84
N LEU A 436 -6.68 17.01 -10.16
CA LEU A 436 -6.02 15.77 -9.79
C LEU A 436 -6.88 14.96 -8.79
N LEU A 437 -7.37 15.60 -7.72
CA LEU A 437 -8.25 14.93 -6.75
C LEU A 437 -9.47 14.29 -7.41
N LYS A 438 -10.11 15.00 -8.36
CA LYS A 438 -11.24 14.42 -9.10
C LYS A 438 -10.84 13.18 -9.90
N ARG A 439 -9.70 13.24 -10.61
CA ARG A 439 -9.18 12.08 -11.37
C ARG A 439 -8.83 10.90 -10.44
N MET A 440 -8.28 11.18 -9.25
CA MET A 440 -7.96 10.15 -8.26
C MET A 440 -9.24 9.49 -7.73
N VAL A 441 -10.28 10.26 -7.43
CA VAL A 441 -11.59 9.75 -7.01
C VAL A 441 -12.21 8.88 -8.12
N ASP A 442 -12.23 9.37 -9.36
CA ASP A 442 -12.78 8.62 -10.50
C ASP A 442 -12.02 7.30 -10.72
N LEU A 443 -10.70 7.31 -10.60
CA LEU A 443 -9.86 6.11 -10.70
C LEU A 443 -10.13 5.13 -9.55
N THR A 444 -10.30 5.62 -8.34
CA THR A 444 -10.61 4.79 -7.16
C THR A 444 -11.93 4.03 -7.37
N HIS A 445 -12.98 4.71 -7.82
CA HIS A 445 -14.28 4.08 -8.10
C HIS A 445 -14.21 3.03 -9.22
N GLN A 446 -13.30 3.20 -10.20
CA GLN A 446 -13.07 2.22 -11.26
C GLN A 446 -12.33 0.97 -10.76
N LEU A 447 -11.35 1.15 -9.87
CA LEU A 447 -10.49 0.08 -9.38
C LEU A 447 -11.12 -0.72 -8.23
N ASP A 448 -11.84 -0.03 -7.36
CA ASP A 448 -12.53 -0.62 -6.21
C ASP A 448 -13.85 0.11 -5.91
N PRO A 449 -14.95 -0.29 -6.55
CA PRO A 449 -16.28 0.29 -6.29
C PRO A 449 -16.87 -0.11 -4.93
N SER A 450 -16.19 -0.95 -4.15
CA SER A 450 -16.68 -1.43 -2.86
C SER A 450 -16.30 -0.53 -1.68
N ARG A 451 -15.40 0.45 -1.91
CA ARG A 451 -14.93 1.38 -0.88
C ARG A 451 -15.02 2.83 -1.37
N PRO A 452 -15.36 3.76 -0.46
CA PRO A 452 -15.41 5.18 -0.78
C PRO A 452 -14.01 5.80 -0.94
N ALA A 453 -13.98 6.88 -1.75
CA ALA A 453 -12.83 7.75 -1.91
C ALA A 453 -12.92 8.94 -0.94
N ALA A 454 -11.93 9.11 -0.08
CA ALA A 454 -11.89 10.17 0.92
C ALA A 454 -10.91 11.28 0.55
N ILE A 455 -11.17 12.50 1.01
CA ILE A 455 -10.24 13.62 0.94
C ILE A 455 -9.73 13.89 2.35
N GLY A 456 -8.52 13.44 2.66
CA GLY A 456 -7.88 13.64 3.96
C GLY A 456 -7.36 15.06 4.14
N GLY A 457 -7.48 15.60 5.36
CA GLY A 457 -7.04 16.96 5.66
C GLY A 457 -7.69 18.02 4.78
N ALA A 458 -9.01 18.01 4.62
CA ALA A 458 -9.74 18.82 3.63
C ALA A 458 -10.38 20.09 4.22
N GLN A 459 -9.90 20.58 5.37
CA GLN A 459 -10.49 21.73 6.10
C GLN A 459 -10.24 23.09 5.44
N ARG A 460 -9.64 23.14 4.26
CA ARG A 460 -9.40 24.36 3.46
C ARG A 460 -9.42 24.04 1.97
N PRO A 461 -9.62 25.04 1.09
CA PRO A 461 -10.13 26.38 1.42
C PRO A 461 -11.59 26.35 1.87
N LEU A 462 -12.09 27.49 2.35
CA LEU A 462 -13.51 27.68 2.70
C LEU A 462 -14.33 28.12 1.48
N GLY A 463 -15.66 28.11 1.62
CA GLY A 463 -16.59 28.59 0.61
C GLY A 463 -16.70 27.66 -0.61
N ASP A 464 -16.84 28.21 -1.81
CA ASP A 464 -17.08 27.47 -3.05
C ASP A 464 -15.85 26.67 -3.53
N GLU A 465 -14.67 27.03 -3.04
CA GLU A 465 -13.41 26.38 -3.40
C GLU A 465 -13.08 25.14 -2.53
N ARG A 466 -13.99 24.71 -1.67
CA ARG A 466 -13.84 23.54 -0.80
C ARG A 466 -13.48 22.29 -1.58
N ILE A 467 -12.51 21.52 -1.07
CA ILE A 467 -12.05 20.27 -1.69
C ILE A 467 -12.67 19.01 -1.05
N ASP A 468 -13.21 19.10 0.16
CA ASP A 468 -13.82 17.97 0.90
C ASP A 468 -14.96 17.30 0.16
N LYS A 469 -15.71 18.05 -0.68
CA LYS A 469 -16.86 17.54 -1.46
C LYS A 469 -16.47 16.95 -2.83
N ILE A 470 -15.17 16.85 -3.12
CA ILE A 470 -14.70 16.19 -4.35
C ILE A 470 -14.79 14.66 -4.20
N GLY A 471 -14.54 14.15 -3.00
CA GLY A 471 -14.67 12.74 -2.67
C GLY A 471 -15.99 12.41 -2.00
N ASP A 472 -16.13 11.16 -1.59
CA ASP A 472 -17.32 10.63 -0.90
C ASP A 472 -17.30 10.95 0.60
N ILE A 473 -16.09 11.13 1.18
CA ILE A 473 -15.86 11.38 2.62
C ILE A 473 -14.92 12.56 2.78
N GLY A 474 -15.25 13.50 3.68
CA GLY A 474 -14.38 14.57 4.13
C GLY A 474 -13.59 14.20 5.39
N GLY A 475 -12.26 14.31 5.34
CA GLY A 475 -11.39 14.27 6.51
C GLY A 475 -10.97 15.69 6.91
N TYR A 476 -11.05 16.02 8.19
CA TYR A 476 -10.70 17.36 8.67
C TYR A 476 -9.59 17.27 9.71
N ASN A 477 -8.52 18.05 9.52
CA ASN A 477 -7.41 18.10 10.45
C ASN A 477 -7.53 19.28 11.42
N GLY A 478 -7.04 19.11 12.62
CA GLY A 478 -6.82 20.14 13.62
C GLY A 478 -8.01 21.09 13.79
N ASP A 479 -7.80 22.32 13.40
CA ASP A 479 -8.78 23.41 13.52
C ASP A 479 -10.05 23.22 12.68
N GLY A 480 -9.98 22.40 11.62
CA GLY A 480 -11.13 22.06 10.79
C GLY A 480 -12.23 21.35 11.57
N ALA A 481 -11.90 20.60 12.61
CA ALA A 481 -12.88 19.94 13.47
C ALA A 481 -13.80 20.92 14.20
N THR A 482 -13.33 22.13 14.46
CA THR A 482 -14.03 23.18 15.22
C THR A 482 -14.66 24.26 14.36
N GLN A 483 -14.30 24.34 13.08
CA GLN A 483 -14.82 25.35 12.17
C GLN A 483 -16.27 25.09 11.77
N ARG A 484 -17.08 26.16 11.79
CA ARG A 484 -18.51 26.09 11.50
C ARG A 484 -18.85 25.42 10.15
N ASP A 485 -18.08 25.68 9.11
CA ASP A 485 -18.32 25.15 7.76
C ASP A 485 -18.15 23.63 7.66
N PHE A 486 -17.40 23.03 8.60
CA PHE A 486 -17.13 21.60 8.68
C PHE A 486 -17.84 20.91 9.85
N GLN A 487 -18.65 21.66 10.61
CA GLN A 487 -19.61 21.08 11.53
C GLN A 487 -20.88 20.74 10.77
N ASN A 488 -21.20 19.46 10.69
CA ASN A 488 -22.31 18.93 9.88
C ASN A 488 -22.24 19.35 8.39
N PRO A 489 -21.19 18.96 7.66
CA PRO A 489 -20.95 19.44 6.30
C PRO A 489 -21.92 18.90 5.24
N GLY A 490 -22.83 17.99 5.61
CA GLY A 490 -23.79 17.36 4.72
C GLY A 490 -23.21 16.24 3.86
N ILE A 491 -22.01 15.75 4.20
CA ILE A 491 -21.35 14.57 3.63
C ILE A 491 -20.82 13.70 4.78
N PRO A 492 -20.59 12.39 4.56
CA PRO A 492 -19.85 11.56 5.50
C PRO A 492 -18.51 12.21 5.86
N ASN A 493 -18.11 12.16 7.12
CA ASN A 493 -16.90 12.85 7.54
C ASN A 493 -16.26 12.27 8.80
N VAL A 494 -14.96 12.57 8.97
CA VAL A 494 -14.16 12.17 10.12
C VAL A 494 -13.19 13.31 10.48
N VAL A 495 -12.80 13.43 11.75
CA VAL A 495 -11.63 14.22 12.11
C VAL A 495 -10.40 13.36 11.86
N SER A 496 -9.69 13.66 10.78
CA SER A 496 -8.56 12.84 10.32
C SER A 496 -7.29 13.07 11.12
N GLU A 497 -7.15 14.24 11.77
CA GLU A 497 -6.07 14.54 12.72
C GLU A 497 -6.55 15.45 13.84
N TYR A 498 -6.13 15.14 15.09
CA TYR A 498 -6.55 15.89 16.25
C TYR A 498 -5.56 15.74 17.41
N GLY A 499 -5.37 16.78 18.22
CA GLY A 499 -4.61 16.70 19.45
C GLY A 499 -3.11 16.56 19.29
N SER A 500 -2.54 17.20 18.27
CA SER A 500 -1.08 17.24 18.07
C SER A 500 -0.37 17.84 19.28
N VAL A 501 0.78 17.26 19.63
CA VAL A 501 1.72 17.79 20.61
C VAL A 501 3.08 17.90 19.97
N THR A 502 3.75 19.05 20.14
CA THR A 502 5.14 19.24 19.74
C THR A 502 6.06 19.13 20.94
N ALA A 503 7.18 18.43 20.79
CA ALA A 503 8.16 18.25 21.86
C ALA A 503 9.58 18.07 21.30
N GLU A 504 10.56 18.61 22.02
CA GLU A 504 11.95 18.18 21.89
C GLU A 504 12.24 17.11 22.93
N ARG A 505 12.82 15.98 22.53
CA ARG A 505 13.12 14.88 23.44
C ARG A 505 14.60 14.79 23.83
N PRO A 506 14.92 14.71 25.13
CA PRO A 506 14.04 14.96 26.29
C PRO A 506 13.74 16.46 26.43
N GLY A 507 12.51 16.82 26.70
CA GLY A 507 12.13 18.22 26.80
C GLY A 507 10.70 18.46 27.28
N GLU A 508 10.28 19.71 27.22
CA GLU A 508 8.92 20.14 27.57
C GLU A 508 7.97 19.88 26.41
N TYR A 509 6.76 19.40 26.72
CA TYR A 509 5.69 19.19 25.76
C TYR A 509 4.85 20.46 25.64
N SER A 510 4.58 20.88 24.43
CA SER A 510 3.68 21.98 24.11
C SER A 510 2.51 21.46 23.27
N PRO A 511 1.27 21.87 23.55
CA PRO A 511 0.15 21.56 22.68
C PRO A 511 0.41 22.07 21.26
N GLY A 512 0.12 21.22 20.26
CA GLY A 512 0.08 21.60 18.86
C GLY A 512 -1.28 22.18 18.49
N TRP A 513 -1.92 21.63 17.46
CA TRP A 513 -3.27 22.04 17.06
C TRP A 513 -4.31 21.01 17.51
N GLY A 514 -5.56 21.47 17.70
CA GLY A 514 -6.67 20.62 18.11
C GLY A 514 -6.58 20.23 19.59
N ASP A 515 -6.93 21.14 20.49
CA ASP A 515 -6.89 20.89 21.92
C ASP A 515 -7.97 19.89 22.36
N LEU A 516 -7.55 18.71 22.81
CA LEU A 516 -8.43 17.64 23.32
C LEU A 516 -9.20 18.04 24.58
N GLN A 517 -8.70 18.99 25.37
CA GLN A 517 -9.39 19.45 26.57
C GLN A 517 -10.53 20.40 26.24
N MET A 518 -10.36 21.21 25.20
CA MET A 518 -11.33 22.20 24.78
C MET A 518 -12.39 21.64 23.83
N ASN A 519 -12.06 20.58 23.08
CA ASN A 519 -12.95 20.03 22.07
C ASN A 519 -12.79 18.51 21.95
N ASP A 520 -13.58 17.78 22.69
CA ASP A 520 -13.62 16.33 22.64
C ASP A 520 -14.17 15.78 21.30
N GLY A 521 -14.66 16.66 20.42
CA GLY A 521 -15.11 16.34 19.06
C GLY A 521 -16.33 15.40 18.98
N TRP A 522 -16.83 14.96 20.12
CA TRP A 522 -17.73 13.81 20.22
C TRP A 522 -19.16 14.18 20.64
N LYS A 523 -19.30 15.07 21.60
CA LYS A 523 -20.61 15.39 22.14
C LYS A 523 -21.47 16.18 21.14
N GLY A 524 -22.63 15.61 20.81
CA GLY A 524 -23.61 16.27 19.97
C GLY A 524 -23.28 16.28 18.48
N THR A 525 -22.37 15.41 18.02
CA THR A 525 -21.97 15.30 16.61
C THR A 525 -22.31 13.94 16.00
N PRO A 526 -23.59 13.53 15.93
CA PRO A 526 -23.98 12.20 15.41
C PRO A 526 -23.63 11.98 13.95
N TRP A 527 -23.44 13.05 13.19
CA TRP A 527 -23.02 13.01 11.80
C TRP A 527 -21.54 12.70 11.60
N ARG A 528 -20.71 12.73 12.65
CA ARG A 528 -19.29 12.48 12.57
C ARG A 528 -18.97 11.02 12.83
N SER A 529 -18.16 10.40 11.96
CA SER A 529 -17.82 8.99 12.07
C SER A 529 -16.78 8.70 13.16
N GLY A 530 -16.05 9.72 13.62
CA GLY A 530 -15.05 9.60 14.66
C GLY A 530 -13.89 10.58 14.49
N GLN A 531 -12.81 10.30 15.18
CA GLN A 531 -11.60 11.11 15.12
C GLN A 531 -10.32 10.29 15.29
N ALA A 532 -9.21 10.78 14.72
CA ALA A 532 -7.90 10.16 14.82
C ALA A 532 -6.89 11.13 15.45
N ILE A 533 -6.25 10.70 16.52
CA ILE A 533 -5.24 11.50 17.23
C ILE A 533 -3.97 11.61 16.35
N TRP A 534 -3.36 12.78 16.31
CA TRP A 534 -2.03 13.00 15.76
C TRP A 534 -1.00 13.07 16.89
N CYS A 535 -0.09 12.11 17.01
CA CYS A 535 -0.10 10.78 16.39
C CYS A 535 0.20 9.70 17.44
N GLY A 536 0.12 8.45 17.06
CA GLY A 536 0.29 7.31 17.98
C GLY A 536 1.72 7.10 18.44
N PHE A 537 2.67 7.39 17.57
CA PHE A 537 4.11 7.34 17.86
C PHE A 537 4.78 8.62 17.38
N ASP A 538 5.83 9.03 18.06
CA ASP A 538 6.71 10.05 17.48
C ASP A 538 7.38 9.51 16.23
N HIS A 539 7.52 10.33 15.22
CA HIS A 539 8.15 10.00 13.96
C HIS A 539 9.27 10.98 13.62
N GLY A 540 10.17 10.58 12.74
CA GLY A 540 11.20 11.47 12.21
C GLY A 540 10.57 12.56 11.36
N SER A 541 10.71 13.82 11.77
CA SER A 541 10.15 14.98 11.07
C SER A 541 11.24 15.94 10.66
N ILE A 542 11.07 16.51 9.46
CA ILE A 542 11.90 17.59 8.92
C ILE A 542 11.10 18.88 8.75
N ALA A 543 9.91 18.94 9.35
CA ALA A 543 9.05 20.12 9.30
C ALA A 543 9.75 21.35 9.88
N GLY A 544 9.62 22.47 9.17
CA GLY A 544 10.34 23.70 9.50
C GLY A 544 11.84 23.60 9.25
N SER A 545 12.62 24.46 9.89
CA SER A 545 14.07 24.50 9.75
C SER A 545 14.82 23.51 10.65
N GLN A 546 14.12 22.60 11.31
CA GLN A 546 14.71 21.76 12.35
C GLN A 546 14.43 20.29 12.06
N LEU A 547 15.52 19.55 11.88
CA LEU A 547 15.51 18.09 11.79
C LEU A 547 15.14 17.49 13.15
N GLY A 548 14.22 16.53 13.17
CA GLY A 548 13.92 15.76 14.36
C GLY A 548 13.19 16.53 15.47
N LYS A 549 12.30 17.41 15.10
CA LYS A 549 11.35 18.01 16.04
C LYS A 549 10.01 17.33 15.97
#